data_f2cf654bb12f9bf4d03f0f1eb67d368f
#
_entry.id   f2cf654bb12f9bf4d03f0f1eb67d368f
#
_cell.length_a   1.000
_cell.length_b   1.000
_cell.length_c   1.000
_cell.angle_alpha   90.00
_cell.angle_beta   90.00
_cell.angle_gamma   90.00
#
_symmetry.space_group_name_H-M   'P 1'
#
loop_
_entity.id
_entity.type
_entity.pdbx_description
1 polymer ?
#
loop_
_entity_poly.entity_id
_entity_poly.type
_entity_poly.pdbx_seq_one_letter_code
_entity_poly.pdbx_strand_id
1 'polypeptide(L)'
;MILFRKATRKQSSAHVVLVIFSLLISALSHAQADCQIDNPALQAMPIIEVVLTREDGTSHSMPAKLADNNRTRAAGFQRVCESTIKAMPILFVFKRESVPSFHMNNVVAPIDIAFIDENGLLDSIQSMKPYSMLHVRKPRYSPTRPVLYALEVHQGFYQKNNIVVSNKMTWILSAGDD
;
A
#
# COMPACT_ATOMS: atom_id res chain seq x y z
N MET A 1 49.75 -24.57 63.68
CA MET A 1 50.02 -23.73 62.48
C MET A 1 49.07 -24.19 61.42
N ILE A 2 47.89 -23.53 61.26
CA ILE A 2 46.83 -23.94 60.40
C ILE A 2 46.84 -23.01 59.18
N LEU A 3 47.08 -23.58 57.97
CA LEU A 3 47.12 -22.88 56.69
C LEU A 3 45.71 -22.78 56.11
N PHE A 4 45.18 -21.56 56.09
CA PHE A 4 43.93 -21.26 55.30
C PHE A 4 44.24 -21.19 53.83
N ARG A 5 43.67 -22.12 53.01
CA ARG A 5 43.66 -22.06 51.56
C ARG A 5 42.52 -21.13 51.10
N LYS A 6 42.86 -20.01 50.47
CA LYS A 6 41.92 -19.13 49.79
C LYS A 6 41.44 -19.81 48.49
N ALA A 7 40.16 -20.16 48.42
CA ALA A 7 39.53 -20.60 47.19
C ALA A 7 39.13 -19.37 46.33
N THR A 8 39.82 -19.18 45.24
CA THR A 8 39.42 -18.18 44.21
C THR A 8 38.25 -18.74 43.39
N ARG A 9 37.09 -18.13 43.56
CA ARG A 9 35.88 -18.46 42.80
C ARG A 9 36.02 -17.88 41.38
N LYS A 10 36.27 -18.74 40.39
CA LYS A 10 36.28 -18.41 38.96
C LYS A 10 34.85 -18.14 38.54
N GLN A 11 34.43 -16.87 38.49
CA GLN A 11 33.14 -16.48 38.05
C GLN A 11 33.03 -16.72 36.51
N SER A 12 32.12 -17.59 36.13
CA SER A 12 31.98 -18.08 34.76
C SER A 12 31.53 -16.96 33.82
N SER A 13 32.33 -16.64 32.82
CA SER A 13 32.04 -15.69 31.74
C SER A 13 30.82 -16.08 30.87
N ALA A 14 30.29 -17.27 31.10
CA ALA A 14 29.16 -17.80 30.31
C ALA A 14 27.83 -17.03 30.56
N HIS A 15 27.61 -16.52 31.76
CA HIS A 15 26.39 -15.82 32.13
C HIS A 15 26.28 -14.41 31.49
N VAL A 16 27.43 -13.75 31.34
CA VAL A 16 27.48 -12.39 30.73
C VAL A 16 27.21 -12.46 29.23
N VAL A 17 27.73 -13.48 28.55
CA VAL A 17 27.48 -13.69 27.09
C VAL A 17 26.01 -14.00 26.80
N LEU A 18 25.35 -14.80 27.67
CA LEU A 18 23.95 -15.18 27.50
C LEU A 18 23.00 -13.98 27.65
N VAL A 19 23.28 -13.08 28.59
CA VAL A 19 22.46 -11.86 28.81
C VAL A 19 22.60 -10.86 27.66
N ILE A 20 23.81 -10.71 27.10
CA ILE A 20 24.04 -9.81 25.95
C ILE A 20 23.36 -10.34 24.71
N PHE A 21 23.34 -11.66 24.48
CA PHE A 21 22.68 -12.27 23.33
C PHE A 21 21.16 -12.15 23.42
N SER A 22 20.55 -12.26 24.62
CA SER A 22 19.09 -12.10 24.78
C SER A 22 18.65 -10.63 24.62
N LEU A 23 19.48 -9.65 24.95
CA LEU A 23 19.21 -8.23 24.72
C LEU A 23 19.30 -7.83 23.24
N LEU A 24 20.16 -8.49 22.45
CA LEU A 24 20.27 -8.26 21.00
C LEU A 24 19.08 -8.80 20.21
N ILE A 25 18.46 -9.91 20.65
CA ILE A 25 17.28 -10.49 20.01
C ILE A 25 16.04 -9.60 20.21
N SER A 26 15.94 -8.91 21.35
CA SER A 26 14.81 -8.00 21.64
C SER A 26 14.83 -6.70 20.80
N ALA A 27 15.98 -6.30 20.27
CA ALA A 27 16.11 -5.08 19.45
C ALA A 27 15.71 -5.25 17.97
N LEU A 28 15.57 -6.50 17.49
CA LEU A 28 15.20 -6.80 16.10
C LEU A 28 13.69 -6.79 15.85
N SER A 29 12.85 -6.64 16.87
CA SER A 29 11.39 -6.79 16.75
C SER A 29 10.63 -5.48 16.45
N HIS A 30 11.27 -4.34 16.22
CA HIS A 30 10.60 -3.04 16.16
C HIS A 30 10.65 -2.32 14.79
N ALA A 31 10.91 -3.02 13.71
CA ALA A 31 10.76 -2.46 12.37
C ALA A 31 9.45 -2.92 11.70
N GLN A 32 8.37 -3.01 12.47
CA GLN A 32 7.05 -3.21 11.88
C GLN A 32 6.59 -1.85 11.37
N ALA A 33 6.33 -1.74 10.06
CA ALA A 33 5.77 -0.54 9.49
C ALA A 33 4.50 -0.18 10.28
N ASP A 34 4.45 1.06 10.80
CA ASP A 34 3.32 1.59 11.56
C ASP A 34 2.11 1.70 10.60
N CYS A 35 1.36 0.60 10.46
CA CYS A 35 0.18 0.53 9.62
C CYS A 35 -1.09 0.37 10.46
N GLN A 36 -2.21 0.84 9.94
CA GLN A 36 -3.53 0.77 10.55
C GLN A 36 -4.45 -0.12 9.72
N ILE A 37 -5.02 -1.16 10.33
CA ILE A 37 -6.03 -2.02 9.69
C ILE A 37 -7.29 -1.18 9.43
N ASP A 38 -7.74 -0.45 10.45
CA ASP A 38 -8.90 0.44 10.41
C ASP A 38 -8.45 1.89 10.24
N ASN A 39 -7.88 2.22 9.08
CA ASN A 39 -7.43 3.58 8.78
C ASN A 39 -8.64 4.53 8.65
N PRO A 40 -8.78 5.58 9.51
CA PRO A 40 -9.97 6.42 9.51
C PRO A 40 -10.22 7.17 8.20
N ALA A 41 -9.15 7.54 7.47
CA ALA A 41 -9.30 8.23 6.20
C ALA A 41 -9.82 7.30 5.10
N LEU A 42 -9.40 6.03 5.11
CA LEU A 42 -9.92 5.01 4.20
C LEU A 42 -11.36 4.63 4.56
N GLN A 43 -11.70 4.52 5.85
CA GLN A 43 -13.05 4.23 6.31
C GLN A 43 -14.05 5.32 5.91
N ALA A 44 -13.63 6.59 5.88
CA ALA A 44 -14.46 7.71 5.48
C ALA A 44 -14.75 7.77 3.96
N MET A 45 -14.09 6.96 3.14
CA MET A 45 -14.37 6.89 1.70
C MET A 45 -15.60 6.02 1.44
N PRO A 46 -16.58 6.46 0.64
CA PRO A 46 -17.70 5.64 0.22
C PRO A 46 -17.24 4.37 -0.50
N ILE A 47 -18.04 3.33 -0.44
CA ILE A 47 -17.82 2.10 -1.23
C ILE A 47 -18.60 2.24 -2.55
N ILE A 48 -17.94 1.88 -3.62
CA ILE A 48 -18.46 1.87 -4.99
C ILE A 48 -18.20 0.51 -5.60
N GLU A 49 -18.89 0.23 -6.69
CA GLU A 49 -18.62 -0.91 -7.56
C GLU A 49 -17.80 -0.42 -8.76
N VAL A 50 -16.63 -1.02 -9.01
CA VAL A 50 -15.79 -0.80 -10.19
C VAL A 50 -15.88 -2.01 -11.09
N VAL A 51 -16.13 -1.79 -12.39
CA VAL A 51 -16.18 -2.82 -13.41
C VAL A 51 -15.09 -2.56 -14.45
N LEU A 52 -14.19 -3.52 -14.63
CA LEU A 52 -13.14 -3.51 -15.65
C LEU A 52 -13.53 -4.46 -16.78
N THR A 53 -13.79 -3.93 -17.97
CA THR A 53 -14.21 -4.69 -19.14
C THR A 53 -13.07 -4.85 -20.12
N ARG A 54 -12.77 -6.07 -20.50
CA ARG A 54 -11.74 -6.44 -21.48
C ARG A 54 -12.25 -6.27 -22.90
N GLU A 55 -11.36 -6.30 -23.87
CA GLU A 55 -11.72 -6.21 -25.31
C GLU A 55 -12.61 -7.37 -25.78
N ASP A 56 -12.51 -8.54 -25.17
CA ASP A 56 -13.36 -9.70 -25.46
C ASP A 56 -14.78 -9.59 -24.86
N GLY A 57 -15.09 -8.48 -24.18
CA GLY A 57 -16.38 -8.23 -23.54
C GLY A 57 -16.51 -8.86 -22.14
N THR A 58 -15.55 -9.66 -21.68
CA THR A 58 -15.57 -10.19 -20.31
C THR A 58 -15.26 -9.08 -19.31
N SER A 59 -15.85 -9.16 -18.12
CA SER A 59 -15.70 -8.13 -17.09
C SER A 59 -15.23 -8.70 -15.77
N HIS A 60 -14.52 -7.86 -15.02
CA HIS A 60 -14.15 -8.10 -13.64
C HIS A 60 -14.74 -6.99 -12.76
N SER A 61 -15.62 -7.37 -11.84
CA SER A 61 -16.29 -6.44 -10.93
C SER A 61 -15.70 -6.57 -9.52
N MET A 62 -15.57 -5.43 -8.81
CA MET A 62 -15.04 -5.41 -7.46
C MET A 62 -15.47 -4.17 -6.69
N PRO A 63 -15.67 -4.28 -5.35
CA PRO A 63 -15.81 -3.12 -4.50
C PRO A 63 -14.52 -2.31 -4.45
N ALA A 64 -14.66 -0.99 -4.37
CA ALA A 64 -13.54 -0.07 -4.20
C ALA A 64 -13.94 1.11 -3.30
N LYS A 65 -12.96 1.76 -2.69
CA LYS A 65 -13.14 3.04 -1.99
C LYS A 65 -13.08 4.20 -2.97
N LEU A 66 -13.96 5.20 -2.79
CA LEU A 66 -14.03 6.39 -3.64
C LEU A 66 -13.25 7.55 -3.01
N ALA A 67 -12.23 8.03 -3.73
CA ALA A 67 -11.45 9.21 -3.37
C ALA A 67 -11.77 10.37 -4.35
N ASP A 68 -12.81 11.15 -4.08
CA ASP A 68 -13.35 12.18 -4.96
C ASP A 68 -13.10 13.61 -4.49
N ASN A 69 -12.55 13.79 -3.30
CA ASN A 69 -12.24 15.10 -2.73
C ASN A 69 -10.76 15.21 -2.30
N ASN A 70 -10.29 16.42 -2.00
CA ASN A 70 -8.89 16.67 -1.72
C ASN A 70 -8.37 15.86 -0.51
N ARG A 71 -9.20 15.69 0.54
CA ARG A 71 -8.81 14.96 1.74
C ARG A 71 -8.64 13.47 1.46
N THR A 72 -9.60 12.84 0.79
CA THR A 72 -9.57 11.41 0.47
C THR A 72 -8.47 11.11 -0.55
N ARG A 73 -8.30 11.95 -1.59
CA ARG A 73 -7.18 11.80 -2.54
C ARG A 73 -5.81 11.95 -1.90
N ALA A 74 -5.66 12.88 -0.94
CA ALA A 74 -4.38 13.03 -0.22
C ALA A 74 -4.08 11.86 0.71
N ALA A 75 -5.08 11.16 1.23
CA ALA A 75 -4.91 10.00 2.10
C ALA A 75 -4.41 8.77 1.33
N GLY A 76 -5.09 8.36 0.26
CA GLY A 76 -4.75 7.14 -0.47
C GLY A 76 -4.52 5.95 0.46
N PHE A 77 -3.51 5.15 0.16
CA PHE A 77 -3.08 4.01 1.00
C PHE A 77 -2.04 4.36 2.08
N GLN A 78 -1.87 5.64 2.42
CA GLN A 78 -0.91 6.00 3.46
C GLN A 78 -1.26 5.34 4.80
N ARG A 79 -0.29 4.63 5.41
CA ARG A 79 -0.41 3.89 6.68
C ARG A 79 -1.51 2.81 6.70
N VAL A 80 -1.96 2.36 5.56
CA VAL A 80 -2.91 1.23 5.44
C VAL A 80 -2.14 -0.07 5.43
N CYS A 81 -2.57 -1.06 6.23
CA CYS A 81 -1.91 -2.36 6.27
C CYS A 81 -2.08 -3.13 4.95
N GLU A 82 -1.09 -3.95 4.61
CA GLU A 82 -1.06 -4.71 3.36
C GLU A 82 -2.29 -5.59 3.16
N SER A 83 -2.82 -6.19 4.23
CA SER A 83 -4.06 -6.99 4.16
C SER A 83 -5.25 -6.19 3.64
N THR A 84 -5.39 -4.94 4.12
CA THR A 84 -6.44 -4.02 3.68
C THR A 84 -6.21 -3.54 2.24
N ILE A 85 -4.95 -3.24 1.86
CA ILE A 85 -4.58 -2.87 0.48
C ILE A 85 -4.95 -4.00 -0.50
N LYS A 86 -4.76 -5.27 -0.10
CA LYS A 86 -5.13 -6.44 -0.91
C LYS A 86 -6.63 -6.61 -1.06
N ALA A 87 -7.40 -6.23 -0.06
CA ALA A 87 -8.85 -6.44 -0.02
C ALA A 87 -9.65 -5.31 -0.67
N MET A 88 -9.13 -4.07 -0.67
CA MET A 88 -9.93 -2.89 -0.98
C MET A 88 -9.17 -1.90 -1.88
N PRO A 89 -9.44 -1.89 -3.18
CA PRO A 89 -8.94 -0.88 -4.13
C PRO A 89 -9.40 0.54 -3.78
N ILE A 90 -8.71 1.55 -4.35
CA ILE A 90 -9.13 2.95 -4.27
C ILE A 90 -9.26 3.52 -5.68
N LEU A 91 -10.46 4.02 -6.03
CA LEU A 91 -10.70 4.82 -7.23
C LEU A 91 -10.57 6.30 -6.88
N PHE A 92 -9.63 6.97 -7.51
CA PHE A 92 -9.47 8.43 -7.47
C PHE A 92 -10.26 9.04 -8.62
N VAL A 93 -11.11 10.03 -8.29
CA VAL A 93 -11.88 10.80 -9.26
C VAL A 93 -11.43 12.25 -9.18
N PHE A 94 -11.01 12.83 -10.31
CA PHE A 94 -10.60 14.20 -10.40
C PHE A 94 -11.76 15.08 -10.92
N LYS A 95 -11.83 16.35 -10.49
CA LYS A 95 -12.89 17.28 -10.92
C LYS A 95 -12.82 17.63 -12.42
N ARG A 96 -11.64 17.49 -13.00
CA ARG A 96 -11.34 17.74 -14.41
C ARG A 96 -10.12 16.89 -14.79
N GLU A 97 -9.93 16.65 -16.04
CA GLU A 97 -8.72 16.01 -16.53
C GLU A 97 -7.48 16.77 -16.08
N SER A 98 -6.48 16.03 -15.65
CA SER A 98 -5.21 16.55 -15.13
C SER A 98 -4.11 15.49 -15.27
N VAL A 99 -2.87 15.91 -15.06
CA VAL A 99 -1.73 15.00 -14.93
C VAL A 99 -1.38 14.91 -13.44
N PRO A 100 -2.06 14.03 -12.67
CA PRO A 100 -1.82 13.87 -11.25
C PRO A 100 -0.45 13.26 -11.00
N SER A 101 0.12 13.54 -9.81
CA SER A 101 1.42 13.01 -9.40
C SER A 101 1.26 12.20 -8.12
N PHE A 102 1.37 10.90 -8.21
CA PHE A 102 1.28 9.96 -7.11
C PHE A 102 2.63 9.70 -6.44
N HIS A 103 2.61 9.25 -5.20
CA HIS A 103 3.79 8.96 -4.41
C HIS A 103 3.52 7.82 -3.42
N MET A 104 4.58 7.18 -2.95
CA MET A 104 4.52 6.06 -2.01
C MET A 104 4.91 6.46 -0.57
N ASN A 105 4.68 7.74 -0.18
CA ASN A 105 4.91 8.18 1.21
C ASN A 105 4.02 7.36 2.16
N ASN A 106 4.63 6.75 3.17
CA ASN A 106 3.92 5.95 4.20
C ASN A 106 3.04 4.81 3.63
N VAL A 107 3.22 4.40 2.38
CA VAL A 107 2.58 3.20 1.82
C VAL A 107 3.47 2.00 2.14
N VAL A 108 2.91 0.98 2.79
CA VAL A 108 3.68 -0.11 3.38
C VAL A 108 3.92 -1.29 2.44
N ALA A 109 3.14 -1.40 1.37
CA ALA A 109 3.22 -2.50 0.41
C ALA A 109 3.30 -1.97 -1.03
N PRO A 110 3.87 -2.74 -1.98
CA PRO A 110 3.82 -2.38 -3.39
C PRO A 110 2.39 -2.45 -3.93
N ILE A 111 2.05 -1.51 -4.80
CA ILE A 111 0.73 -1.40 -5.44
C ILE A 111 0.88 -1.13 -6.93
N ASP A 112 -0.16 -1.42 -7.69
CA ASP A 112 -0.27 -1.01 -9.08
C ASP A 112 -1.30 0.12 -9.21
N ILE A 113 -1.07 1.04 -10.14
CA ILE A 113 -1.99 2.11 -10.48
C ILE A 113 -2.29 2.08 -11.98
N ALA A 114 -3.57 2.14 -12.35
CA ALA A 114 -4.00 2.43 -13.70
C ALA A 114 -4.45 3.88 -13.78
N PHE A 115 -3.99 4.59 -14.79
CA PHE A 115 -4.49 5.91 -15.17
C PHE A 115 -5.54 5.76 -16.27
N ILE A 116 -6.65 6.51 -16.16
CA ILE A 116 -7.85 6.25 -16.93
C ILE A 116 -8.40 7.59 -17.43
N ASP A 117 -8.70 7.66 -18.71
CA ASP A 117 -9.21 8.89 -19.36
C ASP A 117 -10.69 9.15 -19.02
N GLU A 118 -11.24 10.24 -19.56
CA GLU A 118 -12.64 10.64 -19.34
C GLU A 118 -13.67 9.64 -19.91
N ASN A 119 -13.29 8.85 -20.91
CA ASN A 119 -14.12 7.83 -21.54
C ASN A 119 -14.07 6.48 -20.80
N GLY A 120 -13.25 6.41 -19.72
CA GLY A 120 -13.03 5.19 -18.95
C GLY A 120 -12.00 4.24 -19.56
N LEU A 121 -11.24 4.65 -20.59
CA LEU A 121 -10.19 3.82 -21.17
C LEU A 121 -8.92 3.88 -20.34
N LEU A 122 -8.33 2.72 -20.03
CA LEU A 122 -7.04 2.62 -19.33
C LEU A 122 -5.94 3.12 -20.28
N ASP A 123 -5.31 4.22 -19.88
CA ASP A 123 -4.21 4.88 -20.61
C ASP A 123 -2.87 4.25 -20.31
N SER A 124 -2.58 4.00 -19.04
CA SER A 124 -1.33 3.39 -18.62
C SER A 124 -1.48 2.68 -17.29
N ILE A 125 -0.64 1.67 -17.06
CA ILE A 125 -0.55 0.92 -15.81
C ILE A 125 0.89 0.99 -15.32
N GLN A 126 1.10 1.37 -14.05
CA GLN A 126 2.42 1.50 -13.46
C GLN A 126 2.48 0.76 -12.12
N SER A 127 3.60 0.07 -11.86
CA SER A 127 3.87 -0.54 -10.55
C SER A 127 4.62 0.44 -9.67
N MET A 128 4.11 0.68 -8.46
CA MET A 128 4.66 1.61 -7.47
C MET A 128 5.22 0.83 -6.28
N LYS A 129 6.45 1.15 -5.89
CA LYS A 129 7.14 0.47 -4.79
C LYS A 129 7.26 1.38 -3.57
N PRO A 130 7.10 0.85 -2.33
CA PRO A 130 7.39 1.59 -1.12
C PRO A 130 8.77 2.24 -1.16
N TYR A 131 8.93 3.38 -0.52
CA TYR A 131 10.22 4.04 -0.48
C TYR A 131 11.21 3.25 0.40
N SER A 132 12.38 2.98 -0.15
CA SER A 132 13.52 2.54 0.63
C SER A 132 14.17 3.74 1.32
N MET A 133 14.75 3.53 2.52
CA MET A 133 15.56 4.54 3.21
C MET A 133 16.77 5.00 2.39
N LEU A 134 17.19 4.21 1.40
CA LEU A 134 18.29 4.53 0.48
C LEU A 134 17.88 5.45 -0.69
N HIS A 135 16.60 5.76 -0.86
CA HIS A 135 16.16 6.65 -1.93
C HIS A 135 16.47 8.11 -1.58
N VAL A 136 17.51 8.66 -2.20
CA VAL A 136 17.86 10.09 -2.13
C VAL A 136 16.74 10.95 -2.75
N ARG A 137 16.13 10.47 -3.84
CA ARG A 137 14.96 11.08 -4.48
C ARG A 137 13.80 10.11 -4.46
N LYS A 138 12.66 10.57 -3.94
CA LYS A 138 11.43 9.79 -3.88
C LYS A 138 10.78 9.74 -5.25
N PRO A 139 10.60 8.56 -5.88
CA PRO A 139 9.93 8.43 -7.16
C PRO A 139 8.52 9.03 -7.14
N ARG A 140 8.12 9.57 -8.29
CA ARG A 140 6.77 10.04 -8.55
C ARG A 140 6.22 9.27 -9.75
N TYR A 141 4.92 9.04 -9.74
CA TYR A 141 4.21 8.27 -10.76
C TYR A 141 3.11 9.15 -11.33
N SER A 142 3.11 9.33 -12.64
CA SER A 142 2.17 10.21 -13.34
C SER A 142 1.83 9.62 -14.70
N PRO A 143 0.62 9.87 -15.23
CA PRO A 143 0.31 9.53 -16.61
C PRO A 143 1.07 10.46 -17.57
N THR A 144 1.15 10.06 -18.83
CA THR A 144 1.81 10.86 -19.90
C THR A 144 0.88 11.91 -20.49
N ARG A 145 -0.43 11.78 -20.28
CA ARG A 145 -1.47 12.71 -20.75
C ARG A 145 -2.50 12.96 -19.63
N PRO A 146 -3.35 14.01 -19.75
CA PRO A 146 -4.42 14.25 -18.79
C PRO A 146 -5.38 13.06 -18.67
N VAL A 147 -5.81 12.77 -17.43
CA VAL A 147 -6.73 11.69 -17.08
C VAL A 147 -7.78 12.19 -16.09
N LEU A 148 -8.95 11.54 -16.05
CA LEU A 148 -10.03 11.88 -15.13
C LEU A 148 -10.05 10.95 -13.92
N TYR A 149 -9.49 9.72 -14.03
CA TYR A 149 -9.50 8.72 -12.97
C TYR A 149 -8.12 8.08 -12.80
N ALA A 150 -7.90 7.54 -11.59
CA ALA A 150 -6.81 6.61 -11.32
C ALA A 150 -7.30 5.51 -10.37
N LEU A 151 -6.93 4.24 -10.63
CA LEU A 151 -7.35 3.10 -9.82
C LEU A 151 -6.12 2.44 -9.21
N GLU A 152 -5.97 2.56 -7.88
CA GLU A 152 -4.93 1.89 -7.10
C GLU A 152 -5.44 0.53 -6.62
N VAL A 153 -4.61 -0.51 -6.83
CA VAL A 153 -4.88 -1.89 -6.45
C VAL A 153 -3.61 -2.52 -5.87
N HIS A 154 -3.71 -3.69 -5.22
CA HIS A 154 -2.50 -4.43 -4.82
C HIS A 154 -1.65 -4.81 -6.03
N GLN A 155 -0.34 -4.94 -5.83
CA GLN A 155 0.58 -5.31 -6.91
C GLN A 155 0.20 -6.66 -7.57
N GLY A 156 0.31 -6.71 -8.89
CA GLY A 156 0.00 -7.90 -9.71
C GLY A 156 -1.49 -8.09 -10.01
N PHE A 157 -2.37 -7.23 -9.51
CA PHE A 157 -3.82 -7.33 -9.76
C PHE A 157 -4.16 -7.30 -11.26
N TYR A 158 -3.64 -6.31 -11.99
CA TYR A 158 -3.95 -6.16 -13.43
C TYR A 158 -3.47 -7.35 -14.24
N GLN A 159 -2.24 -7.82 -13.98
CA GLN A 159 -1.68 -8.99 -14.64
C GLN A 159 -2.50 -10.26 -14.36
N LYS A 160 -2.83 -10.50 -13.08
CA LYS A 160 -3.60 -11.69 -12.66
C LYS A 160 -4.98 -11.76 -13.30
N ASN A 161 -5.60 -10.60 -13.52
CA ASN A 161 -6.95 -10.50 -14.08
C ASN A 161 -6.96 -10.23 -15.59
N ASN A 162 -5.81 -10.28 -16.28
CA ASN A 162 -5.67 -9.98 -17.71
C ASN A 162 -6.23 -8.61 -18.08
N ILE A 163 -6.04 -7.61 -17.21
CA ILE A 163 -6.41 -6.22 -17.47
C ILE A 163 -5.20 -5.50 -18.05
N VAL A 164 -5.39 -4.91 -19.22
CA VAL A 164 -4.34 -4.23 -19.98
C VAL A 164 -4.77 -2.82 -20.37
N VAL A 165 -3.83 -2.03 -20.86
CA VAL A 165 -4.11 -0.73 -21.50
C VAL A 165 -5.16 -0.92 -22.59
N SER A 166 -6.03 0.05 -22.78
CA SER A 166 -7.22 0.03 -23.66
C SER A 166 -8.43 -0.77 -23.15
N ASN A 167 -8.31 -1.52 -22.05
CA ASN A 167 -9.50 -2.03 -21.38
C ASN A 167 -10.33 -0.87 -20.80
N LYS A 168 -11.63 -1.10 -20.59
CA LYS A 168 -12.55 -0.06 -20.17
C LYS A 168 -12.92 -0.21 -18.70
N MET A 169 -12.94 0.91 -17.97
CA MET A 169 -13.47 1.01 -16.63
C MET A 169 -14.80 1.75 -16.61
N THR A 170 -15.75 1.24 -15.84
CA THR A 170 -16.95 1.96 -15.39
C THR A 170 -17.10 1.82 -13.88
N TRP A 171 -17.86 2.69 -13.25
CA TRP A 171 -18.15 2.58 -11.80
C TRP A 171 -19.52 3.15 -11.47
N ILE A 172 -20.12 2.62 -10.41
CA ILE A 172 -21.41 3.07 -9.87
C ILE A 172 -21.31 3.17 -8.35
N LEU A 173 -22.09 4.05 -7.74
CA LEU A 173 -22.27 4.04 -6.29
C LEU A 173 -22.90 2.71 -5.89
N SER A 174 -22.33 2.02 -4.92
CA SER A 174 -22.99 0.87 -4.32
C SER A 174 -24.32 1.38 -3.72
N ALA A 175 -25.44 0.76 -4.08
CA ALA A 175 -26.69 1.03 -3.40
C ALA A 175 -26.45 0.71 -1.92
N GLY A 176 -26.43 1.74 -1.06
CA GLY A 176 -26.38 1.53 0.38
C GLY A 176 -27.61 0.71 0.77
N ASP A 177 -27.42 -0.33 1.55
CA ASP A 177 -28.51 -0.92 2.31
C ASP A 177 -28.98 0.18 3.28
N ASP A 178 -30.10 0.86 2.94
CA ASP A 178 -30.83 1.77 3.82
C ASP A 178 -31.44 1.01 4.99
#